data_c425f5090824735f8beea7c75725e23a
#
_entry.id   c425f5090824735f8beea7c75725e23a
#
_cell.length_a   1.000
_cell.length_b   1.000
_cell.length_c   1.000
_cell.angle_alpha   90.00
_cell.angle_beta   90.00
_cell.angle_gamma   90.00
#
_symmetry.space_group_name_H-M   'P 1'
#
loop_
_entity.id
_entity.type
_entity.pdbx_description
1 polymer ?
#
loop_
_entity_poly.entity_id
_entity_poly.type
_entity_poly.pdbx_seq_one_letter_code
_entity_poly.pdbx_strand_id
1 'polypeptide(L)'
;EYIAFKNFASEVVLLDIKEGYAEGKAMDLMQCASLNGFDTKITGTTGDYSKTANSDICVITSGIPRKPGMTREELIGINAGIVKAVASSLIEHSPNTIIIVVSNPMDTMTYLAHKATGLPKNRIIGMGGALDSARFKYRLAEALGAPISDVDGMVSGGHSDKGMVPLTSHATRNSIKVTEFLTAERLDQVKEDTKVGGATLTKLLGTSAWYAPGAAVSGLVQAIACDQQKMFPCSTLLEGEYGLNDLCIGVPVILGKNGIEKIVEINLSDAEKAHMQESAEGVKKTNGLLEL
;
A
#
# COMPACT_ATOMS: atom_id res chain seq x y z
N GLU A 1 -4.37 12.00 -9.05
CA GLU A 1 -5.40 12.94 -8.57
C GLU A 1 -5.03 13.49 -7.20
N TYR A 2 -5.08 12.71 -6.10
CA TYR A 2 -4.84 13.18 -4.72
C TYR A 2 -3.48 13.84 -4.50
N ILE A 3 -2.42 13.42 -5.20
CA ILE A 3 -1.10 14.07 -5.11
C ILE A 3 -1.18 15.49 -5.65
N ALA A 4 -1.81 15.67 -6.81
CA ALA A 4 -2.00 16.97 -7.43
C ALA A 4 -2.88 17.91 -6.59
N PHE A 5 -4.03 17.42 -6.13
CA PHE A 5 -4.96 18.21 -5.31
C PHE A 5 -4.37 18.69 -3.98
N LYS A 6 -3.42 17.95 -3.43
CA LYS A 6 -2.67 18.39 -2.24
C LYS A 6 -1.54 19.36 -2.54
N ASN A 7 -1.20 19.56 -3.80
CA ASN A 7 -0.27 20.57 -4.33
C ASN A 7 1.11 20.59 -3.64
N PHE A 8 1.66 19.42 -3.30
CA PHE A 8 2.99 19.31 -2.68
C PHE A 8 4.07 18.81 -3.63
N ALA A 9 3.69 18.22 -4.76
CA ALA A 9 4.60 17.75 -5.80
C ALA A 9 4.74 18.77 -6.92
N SER A 10 5.94 18.95 -7.46
CA SER A 10 6.17 19.82 -8.63
C SER A 10 5.65 19.19 -9.92
N GLU A 11 5.83 17.87 -10.07
CA GLU A 11 5.40 17.14 -11.26
C GLU A 11 4.92 15.72 -10.89
N VAL A 12 3.93 15.22 -11.63
CA VAL A 12 3.48 13.82 -11.61
C VAL A 12 3.48 13.31 -13.04
N VAL A 13 4.27 12.26 -13.30
CA VAL A 13 4.28 11.56 -14.59
C VAL A 13 3.38 10.33 -14.51
N LEU A 14 2.40 10.25 -15.40
CA LEU A 14 1.57 9.06 -15.60
C LEU A 14 2.14 8.24 -16.74
N LEU A 15 2.46 6.96 -16.49
CA LEU A 15 2.94 6.05 -17.49
C LEU A 15 2.00 4.85 -17.60
N ASP A 16 1.56 4.53 -18.81
CA ASP A 16 0.78 3.34 -19.13
C ASP A 16 1.28 2.71 -20.45
N ILE A 17 1.04 1.43 -20.64
CA ILE A 17 1.35 0.74 -21.91
C ILE A 17 0.26 0.94 -22.95
N LYS A 18 -0.95 1.35 -22.53
CA LYS A 18 -2.07 1.60 -23.42
C LYS A 18 -1.92 2.96 -24.08
N GLU A 19 -1.79 2.94 -25.41
CA GLU A 19 -1.55 4.13 -26.20
C GLU A 19 -2.56 5.26 -25.93
N GLY A 20 -2.06 6.47 -25.67
CA GLY A 20 -2.83 7.67 -25.41
C GLY A 20 -3.59 7.72 -24.08
N TYR A 21 -3.60 6.62 -23.30
CA TYR A 21 -4.42 6.56 -22.07
C TYR A 21 -3.85 7.43 -20.96
N ALA A 22 -2.56 7.38 -20.72
CA ALA A 22 -1.89 8.20 -19.70
C ALA A 22 -1.92 9.68 -20.08
N GLU A 23 -1.70 10.01 -21.34
CA GLU A 23 -1.78 11.37 -21.89
C GLU A 23 -3.17 11.96 -21.73
N GLY A 24 -4.21 11.19 -22.08
CA GLY A 24 -5.60 11.61 -21.90
C GLY A 24 -5.97 11.85 -20.43
N LYS A 25 -5.53 10.96 -19.51
CA LYS A 25 -5.72 11.14 -18.08
C LYS A 25 -4.97 12.36 -17.53
N ALA A 26 -3.75 12.60 -17.99
CA ALA A 26 -2.97 13.77 -17.59
C ALA A 26 -3.67 15.07 -18.03
N MET A 27 -4.15 15.12 -19.27
CA MET A 27 -4.88 16.27 -19.81
C MET A 27 -6.17 16.55 -19.02
N ASP A 28 -6.97 15.51 -18.73
CA ASP A 28 -8.20 15.63 -17.97
C ASP A 28 -7.92 16.18 -16.54
N LEU A 29 -6.91 15.64 -15.86
CA LEU A 29 -6.49 16.12 -14.55
C LEU A 29 -5.95 17.55 -14.58
N MET A 30 -5.17 17.94 -15.61
CA MET A 30 -4.69 19.32 -15.74
C MET A 30 -5.82 20.33 -15.96
N GLN A 31 -6.91 19.93 -16.61
CA GLN A 31 -8.09 20.78 -16.75
C GLN A 31 -8.80 21.03 -15.41
N CYS A 32 -8.57 20.19 -14.39
CA CYS A 32 -9.07 20.42 -13.04
C CYS A 32 -8.22 21.44 -12.25
N ALA A 33 -7.01 21.79 -12.70
CA ALA A 33 -6.05 22.56 -11.92
C ALA A 33 -6.59 23.92 -11.46
N SER A 34 -7.16 24.71 -12.37
CA SER A 34 -7.74 26.02 -12.04
C SER A 34 -8.98 25.92 -11.15
N LEU A 35 -9.73 24.82 -11.23
CA LEU A 35 -10.94 24.60 -10.44
C LEU A 35 -10.64 24.13 -9.00
N ASN A 36 -9.55 23.38 -8.83
CA ASN A 36 -9.14 22.81 -7.56
C ASN A 36 -7.94 23.52 -6.91
N GLY A 37 -7.37 24.52 -7.57
CA GLY A 37 -6.33 25.37 -6.99
C GLY A 37 -4.98 24.66 -6.79
N PHE A 38 -4.52 23.87 -7.76
CA PHE A 38 -3.19 23.25 -7.70
C PHE A 38 -2.35 23.64 -8.93
N ASP A 39 -1.02 23.65 -8.74
CA ASP A 39 -0.02 23.96 -9.78
C ASP A 39 0.86 22.74 -10.13
N THR A 40 0.66 21.61 -9.47
CA THR A 40 1.37 20.37 -9.80
C THR A 40 1.21 20.04 -11.29
N LYS A 41 2.32 20.00 -12.03
CA LYS A 41 2.31 19.62 -13.43
C LYS A 41 2.02 18.13 -13.56
N ILE A 42 1.06 17.77 -14.42
CA ILE A 42 0.75 16.36 -14.70
C ILE A 42 1.03 16.08 -16.16
N THR A 43 1.88 15.11 -16.44
CA THR A 43 2.20 14.65 -17.78
C THR A 43 1.88 13.18 -17.95
N GLY A 44 1.51 12.77 -19.16
CA GLY A 44 1.25 11.38 -19.52
C GLY A 44 2.25 10.89 -20.55
N THR A 45 2.54 9.58 -20.55
CA THR A 45 3.40 8.97 -21.55
C THR A 45 3.03 7.50 -21.78
N THR A 46 3.05 7.06 -23.03
CA THR A 46 2.82 5.69 -23.43
C THR A 46 4.16 4.95 -23.54
N GLY A 47 4.48 4.10 -22.56
CA GLY A 47 5.64 3.20 -22.59
C GLY A 47 7.03 3.85 -22.58
N ASP A 48 7.15 5.16 -22.57
CA ASP A 48 8.44 5.87 -22.56
C ASP A 48 8.91 6.13 -21.12
N TYR A 49 9.72 5.22 -20.59
CA TYR A 49 10.30 5.33 -19.24
C TYR A 49 11.31 6.48 -19.10
N SER A 50 11.87 7.02 -20.20
CA SER A 50 12.77 8.18 -20.11
C SER A 50 12.09 9.40 -19.47
N LYS A 51 10.77 9.49 -19.57
CA LYS A 51 9.96 10.54 -18.93
C LYS A 51 9.90 10.42 -17.41
N THR A 52 10.25 9.26 -16.85
CA THR A 52 10.34 9.06 -15.40
C THR A 52 11.72 9.40 -14.83
N ALA A 53 12.64 9.91 -15.64
CA ALA A 53 14.01 10.21 -15.23
C ALA A 53 14.07 11.16 -14.03
N ASN A 54 14.92 10.81 -13.05
CA ASN A 54 15.13 11.57 -11.82
C ASN A 54 13.86 11.72 -10.93
N SER A 55 12.93 10.77 -11.01
CA SER A 55 11.79 10.76 -10.09
C SER A 55 12.24 10.45 -8.67
N ASP A 56 11.84 11.28 -7.70
CA ASP A 56 12.11 11.05 -6.28
C ASP A 56 11.36 9.82 -5.76
N ILE A 57 10.12 9.63 -6.24
CA ILE A 57 9.23 8.54 -5.83
C ILE A 57 8.54 7.95 -7.06
N CYS A 58 8.61 6.64 -7.19
CA CYS A 58 7.88 5.88 -8.21
C CYS A 58 6.81 4.99 -7.57
N VAL A 59 5.61 5.00 -8.13
CA VAL A 59 4.48 4.17 -7.65
C VAL A 59 4.14 3.13 -8.70
N ILE A 60 4.24 1.85 -8.34
CA ILE A 60 3.92 0.73 -9.24
C ILE A 60 2.51 0.22 -8.93
N THR A 61 1.59 0.50 -9.84
CA THR A 61 0.19 0.03 -9.78
C THR A 61 -0.10 -1.00 -10.89
N SER A 62 0.87 -1.29 -11.75
CA SER A 62 0.74 -2.17 -12.90
C SER A 62 0.54 -3.63 -12.49
N GLY A 63 -0.27 -4.33 -13.26
CA GLY A 63 -0.62 -5.72 -13.04
C GLY A 63 -2.00 -6.03 -13.61
N ILE A 64 -2.34 -7.31 -13.70
CA ILE A 64 -3.66 -7.74 -14.12
C ILE A 64 -4.50 -8.19 -12.92
N PRO A 65 -5.81 -7.98 -12.92
CA PRO A 65 -6.71 -8.59 -11.96
C PRO A 65 -6.86 -10.08 -12.24
N ARG A 66 -7.19 -10.86 -11.20
CA ARG A 66 -7.51 -12.28 -11.38
C ARG A 66 -8.73 -12.45 -12.29
N LYS A 67 -8.56 -13.24 -13.35
CA LYS A 67 -9.64 -13.58 -14.28
C LYS A 67 -10.34 -14.88 -13.86
N PRO A 68 -11.61 -15.09 -14.22
CA PRO A 68 -12.27 -16.39 -14.03
C PRO A 68 -11.45 -17.52 -14.66
N GLY A 69 -11.25 -18.62 -13.92
CA GLY A 69 -10.46 -19.78 -14.37
C GLY A 69 -8.94 -19.67 -14.16
N MET A 70 -8.44 -18.49 -13.82
CA MET A 70 -6.99 -18.30 -13.55
C MET A 70 -6.63 -18.83 -12.16
N THR A 71 -5.57 -19.61 -12.06
CA THR A 71 -5.02 -20.05 -10.78
C THR A 71 -4.32 -18.89 -10.06
N ARG A 72 -4.02 -19.08 -8.77
CA ARG A 72 -3.27 -18.09 -8.01
C ARG A 72 -1.81 -18.00 -8.49
N GLU A 73 -1.23 -19.15 -8.82
CA GLU A 73 0.14 -19.31 -9.33
C GLU A 73 0.30 -18.58 -10.67
N GLU A 74 -0.63 -18.77 -11.61
CA GLU A 74 -0.63 -18.07 -12.90
C GLU A 74 -0.69 -16.54 -12.73
N LEU A 75 -1.57 -16.06 -11.83
CA LEU A 75 -1.66 -14.63 -11.55
C LEU A 75 -0.36 -14.08 -10.98
N ILE A 76 0.27 -14.81 -10.05
CA ILE A 76 1.53 -14.40 -9.43
C ILE A 76 2.63 -14.35 -10.49
N GLY A 77 2.77 -15.37 -11.34
CA GLY A 77 3.77 -15.40 -12.40
C GLY A 77 3.65 -14.24 -13.37
N ILE A 78 2.42 -13.95 -13.84
CA ILE A 78 2.17 -12.83 -14.76
C ILE A 78 2.51 -11.49 -14.08
N ASN A 79 2.00 -11.24 -12.87
CA ASN A 79 2.24 -9.97 -12.18
C ASN A 79 3.71 -9.83 -11.75
N ALA A 80 4.40 -10.93 -11.43
CA ALA A 80 5.83 -10.91 -11.15
C ALA A 80 6.64 -10.44 -12.37
N GLY A 81 6.36 -10.98 -13.57
CA GLY A 81 6.98 -10.53 -14.79
C GLY A 81 6.78 -9.05 -15.07
N ILE A 82 5.54 -8.55 -14.87
CA ILE A 82 5.20 -7.13 -15.04
C ILE A 82 5.95 -6.25 -14.03
N VAL A 83 5.87 -6.57 -12.73
CA VAL A 83 6.48 -5.74 -11.66
C VAL A 83 8.01 -5.74 -11.79
N LYS A 84 8.62 -6.89 -12.10
CA LYS A 84 10.08 -7.01 -12.34
C LYS A 84 10.52 -6.09 -13.48
N ALA A 85 9.83 -6.14 -14.63
CA ALA A 85 10.15 -5.31 -15.79
C ALA A 85 9.98 -3.83 -15.48
N VAL A 86 8.85 -3.43 -14.87
CA VAL A 86 8.57 -2.05 -14.50
C VAL A 86 9.60 -1.52 -13.51
N ALA A 87 9.87 -2.25 -12.42
CA ALA A 87 10.84 -1.83 -11.41
C ALA A 87 12.25 -1.66 -12.01
N SER A 88 12.69 -2.58 -12.86
CA SER A 88 13.99 -2.50 -13.55
C SER A 88 14.07 -1.28 -14.47
N SER A 89 13.02 -1.01 -15.26
CA SER A 89 12.99 0.17 -16.14
C SER A 89 12.96 1.49 -15.34
N LEU A 90 12.29 1.52 -14.20
CA LEU A 90 12.26 2.72 -13.35
C LEU A 90 13.64 3.05 -12.78
N ILE A 91 14.39 2.07 -12.26
CA ILE A 91 15.72 2.33 -11.68
C ILE A 91 16.78 2.66 -12.73
N GLU A 92 16.60 2.22 -14.00
CA GLU A 92 17.46 2.63 -15.11
C GLU A 92 17.43 4.17 -15.32
N HIS A 93 16.27 4.78 -15.18
CA HIS A 93 16.08 6.23 -15.35
C HIS A 93 16.09 7.02 -14.02
N SER A 94 15.82 6.35 -12.91
CA SER A 94 15.72 6.96 -11.57
C SER A 94 16.41 6.07 -10.51
N PRO A 95 17.75 5.96 -10.54
CA PRO A 95 18.50 5.02 -9.69
C PRO A 95 18.41 5.33 -8.19
N ASN A 96 18.02 6.54 -7.83
CA ASN A 96 17.90 6.99 -6.44
C ASN A 96 16.44 7.08 -5.95
N THR A 97 15.50 6.58 -6.72
CA THR A 97 14.07 6.67 -6.40
C THR A 97 13.68 5.85 -5.17
N ILE A 98 12.57 6.21 -4.55
CA ILE A 98 11.85 5.37 -3.60
C ILE A 98 10.68 4.73 -4.34
N ILE A 99 10.54 3.41 -4.25
CA ILE A 99 9.48 2.67 -4.94
C ILE A 99 8.37 2.32 -3.95
N ILE A 100 7.13 2.70 -4.29
CA ILE A 100 5.92 2.28 -3.58
C ILE A 100 5.18 1.26 -4.44
N VAL A 101 5.01 0.04 -3.94
CA VAL A 101 4.34 -1.05 -4.63
C VAL A 101 2.89 -1.13 -4.18
N VAL A 102 1.97 -1.19 -5.16
CA VAL A 102 0.51 -1.35 -4.97
C VAL A 102 0.02 -2.63 -5.61
N SER A 103 0.77 -3.15 -6.59
CA SER A 103 0.44 -4.35 -7.38
C SER A 103 0.28 -5.59 -6.52
N ASN A 104 -0.77 -6.38 -6.78
CA ASN A 104 -1.07 -7.60 -6.02
C ASN A 104 -0.49 -8.88 -6.66
N PRO A 105 -0.11 -9.88 -5.82
CA PRO A 105 -0.12 -9.89 -4.34
C PRO A 105 0.94 -8.96 -3.76
N MET A 106 0.50 -7.94 -3.02
CA MET A 106 1.30 -6.75 -2.72
C MET A 106 2.60 -7.06 -1.95
N ASP A 107 2.56 -7.88 -0.90
CA ASP A 107 3.75 -8.22 -0.11
C ASP A 107 4.78 -8.98 -0.96
N THR A 108 4.32 -9.94 -1.77
CA THR A 108 5.15 -10.71 -2.70
C THR A 108 5.73 -9.83 -3.81
N MET A 109 4.95 -8.90 -4.36
CA MET A 109 5.43 -7.95 -5.37
C MET A 109 6.42 -6.93 -4.77
N THR A 110 6.24 -6.53 -3.53
CA THR A 110 7.20 -5.68 -2.80
C THR A 110 8.53 -6.42 -2.58
N TYR A 111 8.48 -7.68 -2.16
CA TYR A 111 9.66 -8.54 -2.04
C TYR A 111 10.37 -8.72 -3.38
N LEU A 112 9.63 -9.00 -4.45
CA LEU A 112 10.17 -9.10 -5.81
C LEU A 112 10.83 -7.80 -6.28
N ALA A 113 10.19 -6.65 -6.06
CA ALA A 113 10.75 -5.35 -6.42
C ALA A 113 12.09 -5.09 -5.69
N HIS A 114 12.19 -5.47 -4.41
CA HIS A 114 13.45 -5.39 -3.67
C HIS A 114 14.52 -6.29 -4.30
N LYS A 115 14.22 -7.56 -4.57
CA LYS A 115 15.18 -8.49 -5.19
C LYS A 115 15.59 -8.08 -6.63
N ALA A 116 14.65 -7.55 -7.40
CA ALA A 116 14.91 -7.17 -8.80
C ALA A 116 15.72 -5.88 -8.93
N THR A 117 15.53 -4.92 -8.02
CA THR A 117 16.21 -3.62 -8.12
C THR A 117 17.51 -3.53 -7.33
N GLY A 118 17.67 -4.33 -6.29
CA GLY A 118 18.81 -4.23 -5.38
C GLY A 118 18.85 -2.92 -4.57
N LEU A 119 17.78 -2.11 -4.61
CA LEU A 119 17.69 -0.90 -3.79
C LEU A 119 17.72 -1.24 -2.29
N PRO A 120 18.25 -0.36 -1.44
CA PRO A 120 18.17 -0.53 0.01
C PRO A 120 16.73 -0.73 0.50
N LYS A 121 16.52 -1.55 1.53
CA LYS A 121 15.18 -1.90 2.02
C LYS A 121 14.31 -0.71 2.40
N ASN A 122 14.91 0.37 2.86
CA ASN A 122 14.21 1.60 3.22
C ASN A 122 13.60 2.33 2.01
N ARG A 123 14.00 1.98 0.79
CA ARG A 123 13.48 2.58 -0.46
C ARG A 123 12.44 1.74 -1.17
N ILE A 124 12.08 0.57 -0.65
CA ILE A 124 11.03 -0.30 -1.22
C ILE A 124 9.92 -0.45 -0.20
N ILE A 125 8.74 0.02 -0.55
CA ILE A 125 7.59 0.15 0.35
C ILE A 125 6.36 -0.46 -0.31
N GLY A 126 5.65 -1.33 0.40
CA GLY A 126 4.34 -1.83 -0.02
C GLY A 126 3.21 -1.10 0.70
N MET A 127 2.22 -0.62 -0.05
CA MET A 127 1.17 0.28 0.47
C MET A 127 0.06 -0.43 1.27
N GLY A 128 -0.04 -1.74 1.33
CA GLY A 128 -1.19 -2.50 1.86
C GLY A 128 -1.76 -2.03 3.19
N GLY A 129 -0.94 -2.01 4.25
CA GLY A 129 -1.39 -1.72 5.61
C GLY A 129 -2.01 -0.34 5.80
N ALA A 130 -1.55 0.68 5.08
CA ALA A 130 -2.15 2.03 5.12
C ALA A 130 -3.61 2.02 4.66
N LEU A 131 -3.92 1.28 3.58
CA LEU A 131 -5.28 1.10 3.08
C LEU A 131 -6.13 0.23 4.02
N ASP A 132 -5.56 -0.87 4.53
CA ASP A 132 -6.28 -1.78 5.42
C ASP A 132 -6.62 -1.10 6.75
N SER A 133 -5.74 -0.23 7.26
CA SER A 133 -6.00 0.59 8.44
C SER A 133 -7.12 1.61 8.21
N ALA A 134 -7.21 2.20 7.01
CA ALA A 134 -8.32 3.08 6.67
C ALA A 134 -9.66 2.33 6.68
N ARG A 135 -9.70 1.08 6.18
CA ARG A 135 -10.86 0.20 6.25
C ARG A 135 -11.22 -0.15 7.69
N PHE A 136 -10.21 -0.49 8.50
CA PHE A 136 -10.39 -0.82 9.90
C PHE A 136 -10.98 0.35 10.70
N LYS A 137 -10.42 1.57 10.53
CA LYS A 137 -10.96 2.79 11.16
C LYS A 137 -12.40 3.06 10.74
N TYR A 138 -12.73 2.87 9.46
CA TYR A 138 -14.09 3.01 8.97
C TYR A 138 -15.04 2.03 9.68
N ARG A 139 -14.69 0.75 9.78
CA ARG A 139 -15.51 -0.26 10.45
C ARG A 139 -15.63 -0.05 11.96
N LEU A 140 -14.54 0.39 12.61
CA LEU A 140 -14.59 0.80 14.02
C LEU A 140 -15.54 1.99 14.23
N ALA A 141 -15.47 3.01 13.39
CA ALA A 141 -16.33 4.18 13.47
C ALA A 141 -17.82 3.81 13.31
N GLU A 142 -18.15 2.94 12.35
CA GLU A 142 -19.50 2.38 12.20
C GLU A 142 -19.96 1.63 13.47
N ALA A 143 -19.12 0.76 14.00
CA ALA A 143 -19.44 -0.04 15.19
C ALA A 143 -19.64 0.82 16.45
N LEU A 144 -18.91 1.93 16.55
CA LEU A 144 -18.95 2.88 17.65
C LEU A 144 -20.04 3.94 17.50
N GLY A 145 -20.66 4.07 16.32
CA GLY A 145 -21.54 5.21 16.00
C GLY A 145 -20.83 6.56 16.16
N ALA A 146 -19.53 6.62 15.78
CA ALA A 146 -18.67 7.77 16.01
C ALA A 146 -18.16 8.39 14.70
N PRO A 147 -17.76 9.68 14.69
CA PRO A 147 -17.01 10.24 13.58
C PRO A 147 -15.70 9.48 13.35
N ILE A 148 -15.32 9.27 12.08
CA ILE A 148 -14.06 8.56 11.73
C ILE A 148 -12.84 9.31 12.31
N SER A 149 -12.90 10.63 12.40
CA SER A 149 -11.84 11.46 12.98
C SER A 149 -11.57 11.21 14.47
N ASP A 150 -12.53 10.61 15.19
CA ASP A 150 -12.38 10.24 16.60
C ASP A 150 -11.72 8.88 16.79
N VAL A 151 -11.53 8.11 15.70
CA VAL A 151 -11.12 6.72 15.78
C VAL A 151 -9.71 6.55 15.26
N ASP A 152 -8.88 5.87 16.00
CA ASP A 152 -7.56 5.43 15.55
C ASP A 152 -7.42 3.92 15.64
N GLY A 153 -6.66 3.36 14.68
CA GLY A 153 -6.45 1.93 14.57
C GLY A 153 -5.50 1.59 13.43
N MET A 154 -4.83 0.47 13.56
CA MET A 154 -3.82 0.03 12.61
C MET A 154 -4.04 -1.43 12.25
N VAL A 155 -3.69 -1.79 11.02
CA VAL A 155 -3.62 -3.16 10.53
C VAL A 155 -2.19 -3.46 10.16
N SER A 156 -1.63 -4.53 10.73
CA SER A 156 -0.34 -5.13 10.37
C SER A 156 -0.57 -6.46 9.64
N GLY A 157 0.51 -7.20 9.36
CA GLY A 157 0.41 -8.48 8.66
C GLY A 157 0.39 -8.34 7.14
N GLY A 158 0.17 -9.44 6.44
CA GLY A 158 0.13 -9.50 4.99
C GLY A 158 -1.17 -8.91 4.42
N HIS A 159 -1.06 -8.27 3.27
CA HIS A 159 -2.18 -7.65 2.56
C HIS A 159 -3.08 -8.68 1.85
N SER A 160 -3.78 -9.48 2.63
CA SER A 160 -4.74 -10.47 2.15
C SER A 160 -5.80 -10.75 3.21
N ASP A 161 -6.95 -11.27 2.81
CA ASP A 161 -8.08 -11.54 3.73
C ASP A 161 -7.67 -12.37 4.96
N LYS A 162 -6.74 -13.32 4.79
CA LYS A 162 -6.23 -14.15 5.89
C LYS A 162 -4.99 -13.56 6.57
N GLY A 163 -4.27 -12.67 5.88
CA GLY A 163 -3.00 -12.13 6.36
C GLY A 163 -3.14 -10.87 7.21
N MET A 164 -4.23 -10.12 7.06
CA MET A 164 -4.44 -8.88 7.82
C MET A 164 -4.57 -9.15 9.31
N VAL A 165 -3.82 -8.42 10.11
CA VAL A 165 -3.84 -8.44 11.58
C VAL A 165 -4.33 -7.09 12.10
N PRO A 166 -5.66 -6.87 12.22
CA PRO A 166 -6.18 -5.66 12.83
C PRO A 166 -5.82 -5.59 14.31
N LEU A 167 -5.08 -4.54 14.69
CA LEU A 167 -4.52 -4.38 16.03
C LEU A 167 -5.56 -3.77 16.99
N THR A 168 -6.52 -4.58 17.44
CA THR A 168 -7.57 -4.15 18.36
C THR A 168 -7.04 -3.76 19.73
N SER A 169 -5.89 -4.32 20.14
CA SER A 169 -5.21 -3.97 21.39
C SER A 169 -4.69 -2.52 21.42
N HIS A 170 -4.49 -1.91 20.23
CA HIS A 170 -4.00 -0.55 20.05
C HIS A 170 -5.06 0.40 19.48
N ALA A 171 -6.25 -0.12 19.13
CA ALA A 171 -7.31 0.71 18.59
C ALA A 171 -7.96 1.59 19.68
N THR A 172 -8.20 2.86 19.33
CA THR A 172 -8.74 3.83 20.27
C THR A 172 -9.84 4.70 19.66
N ARG A 173 -10.71 5.21 20.52
CA ARG A 173 -11.54 6.36 20.25
C ARG A 173 -11.05 7.50 21.14
N ASN A 174 -10.47 8.53 20.54
CA ASN A 174 -9.94 9.70 21.26
C ASN A 174 -9.02 9.30 22.45
N SER A 175 -8.07 8.40 22.21
CA SER A 175 -7.13 7.83 23.18
C SER A 175 -7.70 6.82 24.19
N ILE A 176 -9.02 6.58 24.21
CA ILE A 176 -9.64 5.54 25.04
C ILE A 176 -9.74 4.24 24.23
N LYS A 177 -9.34 3.12 24.80
CA LYS A 177 -9.35 1.83 24.09
C LYS A 177 -10.76 1.47 23.62
N VAL A 178 -10.87 0.97 22.39
CA VAL A 178 -12.17 0.56 21.83
C VAL A 178 -12.84 -0.58 22.62
N THR A 179 -12.07 -1.34 23.39
CA THR A 179 -12.56 -2.37 24.32
C THR A 179 -13.41 -1.83 25.47
N GLU A 180 -13.33 -0.52 25.77
CA GLU A 180 -14.20 0.13 26.76
C GLU A 180 -15.59 0.42 26.20
N PHE A 181 -15.77 0.36 24.87
CA PHE A 181 -17.02 0.72 24.19
C PHE A 181 -17.67 -0.47 23.48
N LEU A 182 -16.88 -1.45 23.03
CA LEU A 182 -17.34 -2.57 22.20
C LEU A 182 -17.08 -3.90 22.90
N THR A 183 -18.02 -4.84 22.77
CA THR A 183 -17.81 -6.22 23.21
C THR A 183 -16.81 -6.97 22.33
N ALA A 184 -16.26 -8.06 22.82
CA ALA A 184 -15.33 -8.90 22.07
C ALA A 184 -15.95 -9.40 20.75
N GLU A 185 -17.21 -9.83 20.77
CA GLU A 185 -17.94 -10.31 19.59
C GLU A 185 -18.09 -9.20 18.55
N ARG A 186 -18.35 -7.96 18.98
CA ARG A 186 -18.47 -6.81 18.08
C ARG A 186 -17.11 -6.44 17.45
N LEU A 187 -16.04 -6.53 18.22
CA LEU A 187 -14.68 -6.32 17.71
C LEU A 187 -14.25 -7.43 16.74
N ASP A 188 -14.65 -8.68 16.99
CA ASP A 188 -14.39 -9.77 16.05
C ASP A 188 -15.12 -9.55 14.72
N GLN A 189 -16.37 -9.10 14.76
CA GLN A 189 -17.11 -8.72 13.54
C GLN A 189 -16.40 -7.59 12.79
N VAL A 190 -15.93 -6.55 13.48
CA VAL A 190 -15.16 -5.44 12.87
C VAL A 190 -13.89 -5.94 12.18
N LYS A 191 -13.16 -6.89 12.81
CA LYS A 191 -11.98 -7.51 12.19
C LYS A 191 -12.33 -8.23 10.89
N GLU A 192 -13.38 -9.07 10.91
CA GLU A 192 -13.80 -9.83 9.73
C GLU A 192 -14.30 -8.89 8.61
N ASP A 193 -15.12 -7.89 8.92
CA ASP A 193 -15.59 -6.90 7.96
C ASP A 193 -14.43 -6.09 7.33
N THR A 194 -13.37 -5.85 8.08
CA THR A 194 -12.14 -5.20 7.60
C THR A 194 -11.43 -6.09 6.58
N LYS A 195 -11.23 -7.37 6.91
CA LYS A 195 -10.50 -8.33 6.07
C LYS A 195 -11.18 -8.52 4.71
N VAL A 196 -12.51 -8.65 4.69
CA VAL A 196 -13.25 -8.87 3.44
C VAL A 196 -13.57 -7.57 2.68
N GLY A 197 -13.20 -6.41 3.21
CA GLY A 197 -13.57 -5.10 2.64
C GLY A 197 -13.16 -4.91 1.18
N GLY A 198 -11.98 -5.39 0.78
CA GLY A 198 -11.50 -5.34 -0.59
C GLY A 198 -12.33 -6.20 -1.56
N ALA A 199 -12.61 -7.44 -1.16
CA ALA A 199 -13.42 -8.37 -1.94
C ALA A 199 -14.86 -7.87 -2.09
N THR A 200 -15.43 -7.32 -1.01
CA THR A 200 -16.78 -6.72 -1.02
C THR A 200 -16.88 -5.57 -2.01
N LEU A 201 -15.90 -4.63 -2.01
CA LEU A 201 -15.87 -3.52 -2.97
C LEU A 201 -15.73 -4.01 -4.41
N THR A 202 -14.86 -4.98 -4.66
CA THR A 202 -14.68 -5.56 -6.00
C THR A 202 -15.96 -6.20 -6.50
N LYS A 203 -16.70 -6.89 -5.63
CA LYS A 203 -18.01 -7.48 -5.98
C LYS A 203 -19.06 -6.42 -6.32
N LEU A 204 -19.08 -5.30 -5.59
CA LEU A 204 -20.05 -4.22 -5.78
C LEU A 204 -19.73 -3.36 -7.02
N LEU A 205 -18.44 -3.08 -7.26
CA LEU A 205 -18.00 -2.18 -8.34
C LEU A 205 -17.70 -2.91 -9.67
N GLY A 206 -17.52 -4.23 -9.64
CA GLY A 206 -17.03 -5.00 -10.79
C GLY A 206 -15.54 -4.78 -11.09
N THR A 207 -14.84 -4.01 -10.27
CA THR A 207 -13.43 -3.69 -10.40
C THR A 207 -12.83 -3.38 -9.03
N SER A 208 -11.49 -3.27 -8.95
CA SER A 208 -10.79 -2.84 -7.73
C SER A 208 -11.16 -1.42 -7.33
N ALA A 209 -11.11 -1.12 -6.04
CA ALA A 209 -11.27 0.24 -5.52
C ALA A 209 -10.20 1.19 -6.06
N TRP A 210 -10.53 2.48 -6.24
CA TRP A 210 -9.62 3.52 -6.74
C TRP A 210 -9.37 4.63 -5.70
N TYR A 211 -10.44 5.11 -5.05
CA TYR A 211 -10.37 6.29 -4.18
C TYR A 211 -9.52 6.04 -2.94
N ALA A 212 -9.83 5.02 -2.15
CA ALA A 212 -9.09 4.73 -0.93
C ALA A 212 -7.62 4.31 -1.17
N PRO A 213 -7.29 3.44 -2.16
CA PRO A 213 -5.90 3.18 -2.53
C PRO A 213 -5.15 4.44 -2.98
N GLY A 214 -5.77 5.29 -3.82
CA GLY A 214 -5.18 6.54 -4.25
C GLY A 214 -4.91 7.50 -3.10
N ALA A 215 -5.84 7.62 -2.15
CA ALA A 215 -5.67 8.43 -0.95
C ALA A 215 -4.55 7.89 -0.04
N ALA A 216 -4.47 6.56 0.13
CA ALA A 216 -3.40 5.91 0.91
C ALA A 216 -2.03 6.17 0.28
N VAL A 217 -1.86 5.89 -1.03
CA VAL A 217 -0.62 6.20 -1.77
C VAL A 217 -0.24 7.67 -1.62
N SER A 218 -1.18 8.59 -1.84
CA SER A 218 -0.93 10.03 -1.70
C SER A 218 -0.47 10.41 -0.30
N GLY A 219 -0.96 9.73 0.74
CA GLY A 219 -0.50 9.92 2.12
C GLY A 219 0.96 9.50 2.31
N LEU A 220 1.36 8.34 1.76
CA LEU A 220 2.75 7.86 1.82
C LEU A 220 3.68 8.78 1.02
N VAL A 221 3.31 9.12 -0.21
CA VAL A 221 4.09 10.03 -1.07
C VAL A 221 4.30 11.38 -0.38
N GLN A 222 3.25 11.95 0.22
CA GLN A 222 3.35 13.22 0.94
C GLN A 222 4.27 13.12 2.16
N ALA A 223 4.19 12.03 2.93
CA ALA A 223 5.05 11.82 4.10
C ALA A 223 6.52 11.78 3.72
N ILE A 224 6.84 11.18 2.57
CA ILE A 224 8.21 11.09 2.05
C ILE A 224 8.65 12.42 1.45
N ALA A 225 7.88 12.97 0.50
CA ALA A 225 8.25 14.17 -0.24
C ALA A 225 8.38 15.41 0.66
N CYS A 226 7.57 15.50 1.73
CA CYS A 226 7.58 16.60 2.69
C CYS A 226 8.34 16.27 3.99
N ASP A 227 9.08 15.17 4.06
CA ASP A 227 9.84 14.71 5.25
C ASP A 227 9.03 14.76 6.55
N GLN A 228 7.79 14.25 6.52
CA GLN A 228 6.85 14.44 7.63
C GLN A 228 7.15 13.58 8.87
N GLN A 229 8.06 12.62 8.78
CA GLN A 229 8.36 11.65 9.86
C GLN A 229 7.09 10.98 10.40
N LYS A 230 6.17 10.65 9.49
CA LYS A 230 4.84 10.16 9.83
C LYS A 230 4.81 8.64 9.88
N MET A 231 4.09 8.10 10.86
CA MET A 231 3.91 6.67 11.01
C MET A 231 2.80 6.14 10.08
N PHE A 232 3.12 5.07 9.35
CA PHE A 232 2.18 4.28 8.56
C PHE A 232 2.47 2.79 8.72
N PRO A 233 1.48 1.92 8.66
CA PRO A 233 1.73 0.50 8.44
C PRO A 233 2.00 0.26 6.95
N CYS A 234 3.19 -0.25 6.66
CA CYS A 234 3.64 -0.54 5.31
C CYS A 234 4.32 -1.90 5.25
N SER A 235 4.22 -2.56 4.11
CA SER A 235 4.99 -3.77 3.84
C SER A 235 6.44 -3.38 3.53
N THR A 236 7.36 -4.01 4.21
CA THR A 236 8.82 -3.80 4.02
C THR A 236 9.58 -5.08 4.33
N LEU A 237 10.80 -5.20 3.80
CA LEU A 237 11.68 -6.33 4.09
C LEU A 237 12.05 -6.34 5.57
N LEU A 238 11.77 -7.45 6.24
CA LEU A 238 12.19 -7.69 7.61
C LEU A 238 13.47 -8.53 7.65
N GLU A 239 14.38 -8.15 8.55
CA GLU A 239 15.70 -8.75 8.77
C GLU A 239 15.93 -9.00 10.25
N GLY A 240 14.90 -9.47 10.97
CA GLY A 240 14.91 -9.77 12.40
C GLY A 240 13.78 -9.11 13.18
N GLU A 241 13.25 -8.01 12.66
CA GLU A 241 12.14 -7.31 13.30
C GLU A 241 10.92 -8.24 13.44
N TYR A 242 10.22 -8.17 14.57
CA TYR A 242 9.11 -9.08 14.95
C TYR A 242 9.51 -10.56 14.94
N GLY A 243 10.82 -10.90 14.98
CA GLY A 243 11.33 -12.26 14.85
C GLY A 243 11.16 -12.85 13.44
N LEU A 244 10.95 -12.02 12.42
CA LEU A 244 10.72 -12.40 11.03
C LEU A 244 11.90 -12.01 10.14
N ASN A 245 12.21 -12.85 9.15
CA ASN A 245 13.34 -12.65 8.24
C ASN A 245 12.97 -12.99 6.80
N ASP A 246 13.58 -12.27 5.86
CA ASP A 246 13.54 -12.50 4.40
C ASP A 246 12.13 -12.58 3.83
N LEU A 247 11.27 -11.66 4.24
CA LEU A 247 9.95 -11.44 3.66
C LEU A 247 9.56 -9.97 3.80
N CYS A 248 8.71 -9.49 2.90
CA CYS A 248 8.02 -8.22 3.06
C CYS A 248 6.64 -8.46 3.66
N ILE A 249 6.31 -7.74 4.73
CA ILE A 249 5.03 -7.83 5.43
C ILE A 249 4.71 -6.49 6.10
N GLY A 250 3.42 -6.20 6.29
CA GLY A 250 2.95 -4.95 6.88
C GLY A 250 3.30 -4.81 8.36
N VAL A 251 4.09 -3.78 8.68
CA VAL A 251 4.48 -3.39 10.04
C VAL A 251 4.45 -1.87 10.17
N PRO A 252 4.35 -1.31 11.40
CA PRO A 252 4.45 0.13 11.61
C PRO A 252 5.83 0.63 11.20
N VAL A 253 5.87 1.67 10.34
CA VAL A 253 7.12 2.33 9.91
C VAL A 253 6.97 3.84 10.02
N ILE A 254 8.08 4.54 10.22
CA ILE A 254 8.15 6.00 10.11
C ILE A 254 8.66 6.32 8.71
N LEU A 255 7.92 7.16 7.99
CA LEU A 255 8.25 7.62 6.64
C LEU A 255 8.77 9.05 6.67
N GLY A 256 9.93 9.26 6.07
CA GLY A 256 10.56 10.55 5.85
C GLY A 256 11.23 10.60 4.48
N LYS A 257 12.05 11.62 4.24
CA LYS A 257 12.68 11.88 2.94
C LYS A 257 13.54 10.75 2.36
N ASN A 258 14.04 9.84 3.21
CA ASN A 258 14.82 8.69 2.74
C ASN A 258 13.98 7.43 2.52
N GLY A 259 12.66 7.52 2.61
CA GLY A 259 11.73 6.40 2.60
C GLY A 259 11.40 5.92 4.02
N ILE A 260 11.66 4.66 4.34
CA ILE A 260 11.48 4.14 5.70
C ILE A 260 12.67 4.57 6.56
N GLU A 261 12.42 5.46 7.48
CA GLU A 261 13.44 5.94 8.43
C GLU A 261 13.61 4.96 9.61
N LYS A 262 12.50 4.29 9.98
CA LYS A 262 12.49 3.34 11.10
C LYS A 262 11.33 2.35 10.98
N ILE A 263 11.60 1.07 11.26
CA ILE A 263 10.59 0.08 11.60
C ILE A 263 10.33 0.18 13.09
N VAL A 264 9.05 0.27 13.49
CA VAL A 264 8.65 0.41 14.89
C VAL A 264 8.09 -0.91 15.38
N GLU A 265 8.82 -1.58 16.26
CA GLU A 265 8.32 -2.78 16.93
C GLU A 265 7.41 -2.38 18.10
N ILE A 266 6.15 -2.80 18.03
CA ILE A 266 5.14 -2.56 19.06
C ILE A 266 4.82 -3.85 19.82
N ASN A 267 4.34 -3.72 21.04
CA ASN A 267 3.90 -4.86 21.83
C ASN A 267 2.56 -5.38 21.33
N LEU A 268 2.59 -6.48 20.60
CA LEU A 268 1.39 -7.20 20.16
C LEU A 268 0.86 -8.07 21.30
N SER A 269 -0.46 -8.25 21.40
CA SER A 269 -1.07 -9.29 22.24
C SER A 269 -0.66 -10.68 21.74
N ASP A 270 -0.79 -11.71 22.57
CA ASP A 270 -0.40 -13.07 22.18
C ASP A 270 -1.20 -13.57 20.96
N ALA A 271 -2.48 -13.21 20.86
CA ALA A 271 -3.31 -13.53 19.71
C ALA A 271 -2.85 -12.81 18.43
N GLU A 272 -2.47 -11.52 18.53
CA GLU A 272 -1.94 -10.75 17.41
C GLU A 272 -0.57 -11.28 16.98
N LYS A 273 0.31 -11.66 17.91
CA LYS A 273 1.60 -12.32 17.62
C LYS A 273 1.41 -13.63 16.87
N ALA A 274 0.52 -14.50 17.36
CA ALA A 274 0.23 -15.77 16.72
C ALA A 274 -0.30 -15.57 15.29
N HIS A 275 -1.22 -14.63 15.10
CA HIS A 275 -1.76 -14.30 13.78
C HIS A 275 -0.70 -13.68 12.86
N MET A 276 0.22 -12.86 13.39
CA MET A 276 1.34 -12.29 12.62
C MET A 276 2.27 -13.39 12.11
N GLN A 277 2.58 -14.40 12.90
CA GLN A 277 3.39 -15.55 12.49
C GLN A 277 2.68 -16.38 11.40
N GLU A 278 1.39 -16.67 11.57
CA GLU A 278 0.58 -17.36 10.56
C GLU A 278 0.54 -16.57 9.25
N SER A 279 0.36 -15.25 9.33
CA SER A 279 0.39 -14.34 8.19
C SER A 279 1.73 -14.39 7.46
N ALA A 280 2.84 -14.36 8.20
CA ALA A 280 4.18 -14.43 7.64
C ALA A 280 4.42 -15.75 6.88
N GLU A 281 3.97 -16.89 7.42
CA GLU A 281 4.05 -18.17 6.71
C GLU A 281 3.23 -18.16 5.41
N GLY A 282 2.06 -17.52 5.42
CA GLY A 282 1.26 -17.32 4.21
C GLY A 282 1.99 -16.51 3.13
N VAL A 283 2.69 -15.45 3.53
CA VAL A 283 3.51 -14.63 2.62
C VAL A 283 4.71 -15.41 2.10
N LYS A 284 5.46 -16.11 2.95
CA LYS A 284 6.59 -16.96 2.55
C LYS A 284 6.18 -18.00 1.51
N LYS A 285 5.03 -18.68 1.75
CA LYS A 285 4.48 -19.65 0.80
C LYS A 285 4.21 -19.00 -0.56
N THR A 286 3.72 -17.76 -0.58
CA THR A 286 3.46 -17.02 -1.82
C THR A 286 4.77 -16.59 -2.49
N ASN A 287 5.76 -16.14 -1.70
CA ASN A 287 7.09 -15.81 -2.21
C ASN A 287 7.81 -17.02 -2.85
N GLY A 288 7.58 -18.23 -2.32
CA GLY A 288 8.11 -19.47 -2.88
C GLY A 288 7.60 -19.82 -4.28
N LEU A 289 6.60 -19.09 -4.80
CA LEU A 289 6.09 -19.22 -6.17
C LEU A 289 6.79 -18.27 -7.15
N LEU A 290 7.69 -17.40 -6.67
CA LEU A 290 8.45 -16.49 -7.52
C LEU A 290 9.63 -17.21 -8.19
N GLU A 291 9.81 -16.96 -9.48
CA GLU A 291 11.05 -17.24 -10.22
C GLU A 291 11.92 -15.97 -10.13
N LEU A 292 12.85 -15.97 -9.18
CA LEU A 292 13.72 -14.81 -8.87
C LEU A 292 14.90 -14.69 -9.83
#